data_7d842efda494879a5c151b6ea49eac09
#
_entry.id   7d842efda494879a5c151b6ea49eac09
#
_cell.length_a   1.000
_cell.length_b   1.000
_cell.length_c   1.000
_cell.angle_alpha   90.00
_cell.angle_beta   90.00
_cell.angle_gamma   90.00
#
_symmetry.space_group_name_H-M   'P 1'
#
loop_
_entity.id
_entity.type
_entity.pdbx_description
1 polymer ?
#
loop_
_entity_poly.entity_id
_entity_poly.type
_entity_poly.pdbx_seq_one_letter_code
_entity_poly.pdbx_strand_id
1 'polypeptide(L)'
;MLRLHSAFLDAGADIILTNSFGANAPRLKLHKAEDRVGELNTAAAELARAATQQHYEDTGRRTVVAGSIGPTGELFEPMGSLNHEQTVAIFTAQATALAKGGAEVIWIETMSSTEEVAAAAEAGRATGLPVCATLTFDTARRSMMGITPADFAQFATHIGLDMAGSNCGVGPAELMDSTRGLIATGIDIPIVAKGNCGIPQYVDGAIHFHGSPELMAQYALFARDAGATIIGGCCGTTPEHTAAMVRALNTTAPRPLDSQAMSAALGEPWAALAANKQSTEGSKRRSRRRKG
;
A
#
# COMPACT_ATOMS: atom_id res chain seq x y z
N MET A 1 -6.30 -8.55 -18.47
CA MET A 1 -6.60 -7.63 -17.33
C MET A 1 -8.09 -7.59 -17.02
N LEU A 2 -9.01 -7.38 -17.96
CA LEU A 2 -10.45 -7.29 -17.67
C LEU A 2 -10.97 -8.43 -16.76
N ARG A 3 -10.73 -9.69 -17.11
CA ARG A 3 -11.11 -10.86 -16.27
C ARG A 3 -10.54 -10.82 -14.85
N LEU A 4 -9.34 -10.26 -14.66
CA LEU A 4 -8.73 -10.12 -13.35
C LEU A 4 -9.49 -9.07 -12.51
N HIS A 5 -9.77 -7.91 -13.11
CA HIS A 5 -10.58 -6.88 -12.44
C HIS A 5 -11.96 -7.41 -12.04
N SER A 6 -12.66 -8.10 -12.98
CA SER A 6 -13.96 -8.71 -12.68
C SER A 6 -13.88 -9.70 -11.52
N ALA A 7 -12.85 -10.56 -11.49
CA ALA A 7 -12.71 -11.55 -10.40
C ALA A 7 -12.53 -10.90 -9.02
N PHE A 8 -11.82 -9.76 -8.91
CA PHE A 8 -11.72 -9.02 -7.64
C PHE A 8 -13.03 -8.30 -7.28
N LEU A 9 -13.77 -7.76 -8.25
CA LEU A 9 -15.09 -7.17 -8.03
C LEU A 9 -16.10 -8.21 -7.55
N ASP A 10 -16.10 -9.39 -8.17
CA ASP A 10 -16.95 -10.53 -7.78
C ASP A 10 -16.60 -11.07 -6.38
N ALA A 11 -15.32 -10.96 -5.99
CA ALA A 11 -14.87 -11.26 -4.64
C ALA A 11 -15.29 -10.20 -3.60
N GLY A 12 -15.89 -9.09 -4.02
CA GLY A 12 -16.43 -8.04 -3.17
C GLY A 12 -15.57 -6.82 -2.98
N ALA A 13 -14.51 -6.62 -3.78
CA ALA A 13 -13.69 -5.40 -3.69
C ALA A 13 -14.51 -4.15 -4.01
N ASP A 14 -14.38 -3.10 -3.19
CA ASP A 14 -14.99 -1.77 -3.40
C ASP A 14 -14.12 -0.87 -4.25
N ILE A 15 -12.81 -1.10 -4.23
CA ILE A 15 -11.80 -0.35 -4.99
C ILE A 15 -10.93 -1.34 -5.75
N ILE A 16 -10.74 -1.11 -7.04
CA ILE A 16 -9.75 -1.84 -7.85
C ILE A 16 -8.69 -0.88 -8.37
N LEU A 17 -7.45 -1.34 -8.43
CA LEU A 17 -6.33 -0.57 -8.97
C LEU A 17 -6.10 -0.90 -10.43
N THR A 18 -5.74 0.11 -11.22
CA THR A 18 -5.29 -0.08 -12.59
C THR A 18 -3.95 -0.83 -12.62
N ASN A 19 -3.67 -1.56 -13.70
CA ASN A 19 -2.39 -2.25 -13.90
C ASN A 19 -1.32 -1.30 -14.48
N SER A 20 -1.11 -0.17 -13.81
CA SER A 20 -0.25 0.93 -14.25
C SER A 20 0.87 1.33 -13.27
N PHE A 21 1.12 0.52 -12.24
CA PHE A 21 2.13 0.78 -11.20
C PHE A 21 3.47 1.23 -11.78
N GLY A 22 4.02 0.49 -12.74
CA GLY A 22 5.29 0.79 -13.41
C GLY A 22 5.13 1.51 -14.76
N ALA A 23 4.08 2.32 -14.95
CA ALA A 23 3.77 2.93 -16.23
C ALA A 23 4.15 4.42 -16.33
N ASN A 24 5.06 4.92 -15.48
CA ASN A 24 5.74 6.21 -15.67
C ASN A 24 6.92 6.09 -16.65
N ALA A 25 7.37 7.21 -17.22
CA ALA A 25 8.39 7.20 -18.27
C ALA A 25 9.71 6.51 -17.87
N PRO A 26 10.32 6.76 -16.68
CA PRO A 26 11.54 6.07 -16.24
C PRO A 26 11.38 4.54 -16.18
N ARG A 27 10.25 4.05 -15.69
CA ARG A 27 9.98 2.60 -15.61
C ARG A 27 9.73 1.99 -16.99
N LEU A 28 8.95 2.66 -17.85
CA LEU A 28 8.68 2.21 -19.21
C LEU A 28 9.93 2.22 -20.08
N LYS A 29 10.91 3.07 -19.82
CA LYS A 29 12.21 3.10 -20.50
C LYS A 29 12.95 1.76 -20.39
N LEU A 30 12.78 1.02 -19.30
CA LEU A 30 13.33 -0.33 -19.14
C LEU A 30 12.81 -1.32 -20.21
N HIS A 31 11.69 -0.98 -20.83
CA HIS A 31 11.01 -1.77 -21.86
C HIS A 31 10.98 -1.05 -23.22
N LYS A 32 11.70 0.07 -23.38
CA LYS A 32 11.72 0.92 -24.59
C LYS A 32 10.30 1.38 -24.98
N ALA A 33 9.51 1.76 -23.98
CA ALA A 33 8.11 2.16 -24.12
C ALA A 33 7.82 3.51 -23.43
N GLU A 34 8.85 4.31 -23.14
CA GLU A 34 8.75 5.60 -22.44
C GLU A 34 7.84 6.60 -23.16
N ASP A 35 7.74 6.54 -24.47
CA ASP A 35 6.87 7.41 -25.27
C ASP A 35 5.40 6.98 -25.24
N ARG A 36 5.08 5.84 -24.62
CA ARG A 36 3.72 5.28 -24.54
C ARG A 36 3.02 5.49 -23.21
N VAL A 37 3.52 6.38 -22.35
CA VAL A 37 2.93 6.67 -21.04
C VAL A 37 1.44 6.99 -21.16
N GLY A 38 1.07 7.91 -22.03
CA GLY A 38 -0.32 8.32 -22.24
C GLY A 38 -1.21 7.16 -22.70
N GLU A 39 -0.77 6.42 -23.72
CA GLU A 39 -1.50 5.27 -24.27
C GLU A 39 -1.75 4.19 -23.22
N LEU A 40 -0.69 3.75 -22.55
CA LEU A 40 -0.74 2.58 -21.66
C LEU A 40 -1.57 2.89 -20.39
N ASN A 41 -1.42 4.08 -19.81
CA ASN A 41 -2.17 4.47 -18.64
C ASN A 41 -3.65 4.71 -18.94
N THR A 42 -3.98 5.35 -20.07
CA THR A 42 -5.37 5.50 -20.50
C THR A 42 -6.03 4.14 -20.70
N ALA A 43 -5.40 3.23 -21.45
CA ALA A 43 -5.93 1.88 -21.67
C ALA A 43 -6.08 1.07 -20.37
N ALA A 44 -5.15 1.21 -19.41
CA ALA A 44 -5.24 0.55 -18.11
C ALA A 44 -6.46 1.02 -17.30
N ALA A 45 -6.73 2.32 -17.29
CA ALA A 45 -7.89 2.90 -16.62
C ALA A 45 -9.21 2.54 -17.33
N GLU A 46 -9.25 2.59 -18.67
CA GLU A 46 -10.42 2.18 -19.45
C GLU A 46 -10.81 0.72 -19.20
N LEU A 47 -9.83 -0.20 -19.11
CA LEU A 47 -10.10 -1.60 -18.79
C LEU A 47 -10.67 -1.77 -17.38
N ALA A 48 -10.15 -1.06 -16.38
CA ALA A 48 -10.69 -1.08 -15.02
C ALA A 48 -12.10 -0.47 -15.01
N ARG A 49 -12.32 0.65 -15.71
CA ARG A 49 -13.63 1.28 -15.83
C ARG A 49 -14.67 0.37 -16.50
N ALA A 50 -14.28 -0.32 -17.56
CA ALA A 50 -15.18 -1.29 -18.21
C ALA A 50 -15.59 -2.41 -17.26
N ALA A 51 -14.66 -2.91 -16.42
CA ALA A 51 -14.98 -3.92 -15.41
C ALA A 51 -15.95 -3.40 -14.34
N THR A 52 -15.72 -2.19 -13.80
CA THR A 52 -16.62 -1.60 -12.78
C THR A 52 -17.99 -1.27 -13.35
N GLN A 53 -18.07 -0.81 -14.59
CA GLN A 53 -19.32 -0.54 -15.26
C GLN A 53 -20.15 -1.82 -15.46
N GLN A 54 -19.53 -2.89 -15.99
CA GLN A 54 -20.22 -4.19 -16.14
C GLN A 54 -20.67 -4.73 -14.80
N HIS A 55 -19.83 -4.68 -13.77
CA HIS A 55 -20.21 -5.12 -12.43
C HIS A 55 -21.39 -4.34 -11.86
N TYR A 56 -21.44 -3.02 -12.11
CA TYR A 56 -22.59 -2.18 -11.72
C TYR A 56 -23.88 -2.59 -12.44
N GLU A 57 -23.80 -2.85 -13.75
CA GLU A 57 -24.95 -3.30 -14.55
C GLU A 57 -25.49 -4.65 -14.06
N ASP A 58 -24.61 -5.57 -13.65
CA ASP A 58 -24.98 -6.90 -13.21
C ASP A 58 -25.49 -6.94 -11.75
N THR A 59 -24.99 -6.05 -10.87
CA THR A 59 -25.21 -6.17 -9.41
C THR A 59 -25.86 -4.94 -8.76
N GLY A 60 -25.84 -3.79 -9.43
CA GLY A 60 -26.23 -2.49 -8.85
C GLY A 60 -25.18 -1.90 -7.87
N ARG A 61 -24.04 -2.59 -7.63
CA ARG A 61 -23.03 -2.17 -6.68
C ARG A 61 -22.00 -1.24 -7.35
N ARG A 62 -21.89 -0.01 -6.84
CA ARG A 62 -20.85 0.92 -7.28
C ARG A 62 -19.48 0.54 -6.70
N THR A 63 -18.45 0.64 -7.51
CA THR A 63 -17.06 0.39 -7.16
C THR A 63 -16.16 1.46 -7.78
N VAL A 64 -14.99 1.67 -7.20
CA VAL A 64 -14.08 2.78 -7.53
C VAL A 64 -12.89 2.27 -8.33
N VAL A 65 -12.51 3.01 -9.37
CA VAL A 65 -11.27 2.81 -10.12
C VAL A 65 -10.19 3.71 -9.55
N ALA A 66 -9.17 3.14 -8.95
CA ALA A 66 -7.99 3.83 -8.46
C ALA A 66 -6.84 3.74 -9.47
N GLY A 67 -6.36 4.87 -9.96
CA GLY A 67 -5.25 4.97 -10.89
C GLY A 67 -3.92 4.78 -10.19
N SER A 68 -3.33 3.58 -10.29
CA SER A 68 -2.09 3.20 -9.59
C SER A 68 -0.87 3.89 -10.20
N ILE A 69 -0.09 4.55 -9.34
CA ILE A 69 1.18 5.21 -9.64
C ILE A 69 2.24 4.69 -8.66
N GLY A 70 3.24 4.00 -9.17
CA GLY A 70 4.39 3.55 -8.39
C GLY A 70 5.61 4.46 -8.55
N PRO A 71 6.70 4.19 -7.79
CA PRO A 71 7.91 5.00 -7.82
C PRO A 71 8.60 4.96 -9.19
N THR A 72 9.33 6.03 -9.51
CA THR A 72 10.14 6.11 -10.73
C THR A 72 11.27 5.10 -10.74
N GLY A 73 11.79 4.74 -9.56
CA GLY A 73 12.99 3.92 -9.40
C GLY A 73 14.29 4.72 -9.53
N GLU A 74 14.19 6.03 -9.70
CA GLU A 74 15.32 6.96 -9.77
C GLU A 74 15.49 7.70 -8.43
N LEU A 75 16.69 8.21 -8.18
CA LEU A 75 16.99 9.00 -6.99
C LEU A 75 16.95 10.50 -7.30
N PHE A 76 16.58 11.27 -6.29
CA PHE A 76 16.63 12.74 -6.33
C PHE A 76 18.04 13.26 -6.15
N GLU A 77 18.30 14.45 -6.70
CA GLU A 77 19.55 15.22 -6.45
C GLU A 77 19.78 15.40 -4.94
N PRO A 78 21.01 15.37 -4.47
CA PRO A 78 22.27 15.25 -5.22
C PRO A 78 22.71 13.79 -5.47
N MET A 79 21.99 12.78 -4.99
CA MET A 79 22.37 11.37 -5.13
C MET A 79 21.96 10.77 -6.47
N GLY A 80 20.97 11.33 -7.13
CA GLY A 80 20.46 10.91 -8.44
C GLY A 80 20.36 12.09 -9.41
N SER A 81 19.56 11.91 -10.45
CA SER A 81 19.40 12.88 -11.54
C SER A 81 18.06 13.61 -11.54
N LEU A 82 17.11 13.23 -10.71
CA LEU A 82 15.78 13.84 -10.68
C LEU A 82 15.74 15.03 -9.73
N ASN A 83 15.10 16.11 -10.17
CA ASN A 83 14.64 17.17 -9.30
C ASN A 83 13.11 17.18 -9.22
N HIS A 84 12.57 18.03 -8.35
CA HIS A 84 11.13 18.10 -8.10
C HIS A 84 10.34 18.39 -9.38
N GLU A 85 10.71 19.40 -10.15
CA GLU A 85 10.00 19.83 -11.36
C GLU A 85 9.95 18.73 -12.43
N GLN A 86 11.08 18.07 -12.68
CA GLN A 86 11.15 16.92 -13.59
C GLN A 86 10.24 15.77 -13.13
N THR A 87 10.23 15.51 -11.82
CA THR A 87 9.42 14.42 -11.24
C THR A 87 7.92 14.73 -11.30
N VAL A 88 7.53 15.99 -11.05
CA VAL A 88 6.14 16.45 -11.26
C VAL A 88 5.74 16.27 -12.72
N ALA A 89 6.58 16.63 -13.68
CA ALA A 89 6.27 16.44 -15.10
C ALA A 89 6.07 14.95 -15.48
N ILE A 90 6.93 14.05 -14.94
CA ILE A 90 6.81 12.60 -15.13
C ILE A 90 5.46 12.09 -14.62
N PHE A 91 5.10 12.42 -13.39
CA PHE A 91 3.85 11.94 -12.79
C PHE A 91 2.60 12.64 -13.37
N THR A 92 2.73 13.90 -13.82
CA THR A 92 1.62 14.59 -14.51
C THR A 92 1.21 13.87 -15.79
N ALA A 93 2.16 13.40 -16.59
CA ALA A 93 1.87 12.62 -17.78
C ALA A 93 1.09 11.34 -17.45
N GLN A 94 1.47 10.63 -16.38
CA GLN A 94 0.80 9.42 -15.93
C GLN A 94 -0.57 9.71 -15.32
N ALA A 95 -0.67 10.64 -14.37
CA ALA A 95 -1.92 10.97 -13.67
C ALA A 95 -3.00 11.49 -14.62
N THR A 96 -2.63 12.37 -15.57
CA THR A 96 -3.55 12.89 -16.59
C THR A 96 -4.10 11.77 -17.47
N ALA A 97 -3.26 10.83 -17.87
CA ALA A 97 -3.69 9.70 -18.71
C ALA A 97 -4.63 8.74 -17.94
N LEU A 98 -4.36 8.49 -16.65
CA LEU A 98 -5.23 7.69 -15.79
C LEU A 98 -6.59 8.36 -15.58
N ALA A 99 -6.62 9.66 -15.29
CA ALA A 99 -7.85 10.42 -15.15
C ALA A 99 -8.67 10.42 -16.45
N LYS A 100 -8.01 10.63 -17.60
CA LYS A 100 -8.65 10.56 -18.93
C LYS A 100 -9.28 9.20 -19.20
N GLY A 101 -8.64 8.10 -18.77
CA GLY A 101 -9.15 6.74 -18.94
C GLY A 101 -10.26 6.36 -17.95
N GLY A 102 -10.62 7.24 -17.01
CA GLY A 102 -11.74 7.05 -16.09
C GLY A 102 -11.34 6.58 -14.69
N ALA A 103 -10.10 6.81 -14.25
CA ALA A 103 -9.76 6.72 -12.84
C ALA A 103 -10.54 7.77 -12.03
N GLU A 104 -10.96 7.40 -10.82
CA GLU A 104 -11.74 8.23 -9.91
C GLU A 104 -10.92 8.69 -8.69
N VAL A 105 -9.74 8.09 -8.48
CA VAL A 105 -8.75 8.41 -7.44
C VAL A 105 -7.36 8.24 -8.04
N ILE A 106 -6.44 9.14 -7.76
CA ILE A 106 -5.00 8.93 -8.02
C ILE A 106 -4.40 8.20 -6.82
N TRP A 107 -3.86 7.01 -7.06
CA TRP A 107 -3.37 6.10 -6.04
C TRP A 107 -1.87 5.91 -6.14
N ILE A 108 -1.14 6.71 -5.36
CA ILE A 108 0.31 6.69 -5.26
C ILE A 108 0.69 5.59 -4.25
N GLU A 109 1.42 4.55 -4.68
CA GLU A 109 1.68 3.41 -3.80
C GLU A 109 3.13 2.95 -3.81
N THR A 110 3.52 2.30 -2.69
CA THR A 110 4.84 1.67 -2.51
C THR A 110 5.99 2.67 -2.60
N MET A 111 5.72 3.92 -2.22
CA MET A 111 6.74 4.95 -2.20
C MET A 111 7.70 4.75 -1.01
N SER A 112 8.90 5.29 -1.12
CA SER A 112 9.93 5.21 -0.08
C SER A 112 10.41 6.57 0.41
N SER A 113 10.18 7.64 -0.35
CA SER A 113 10.58 9.02 -0.02
C SER A 113 9.41 9.99 -0.03
N THR A 114 9.49 11.02 0.79
CA THR A 114 8.50 12.11 0.85
C THR A 114 8.60 13.04 -0.34
N GLU A 115 9.79 13.22 -0.91
CA GLU A 115 10.05 14.05 -2.08
C GLU A 115 9.30 13.50 -3.29
N GLU A 116 9.36 12.20 -3.50
CA GLU A 116 8.68 11.54 -4.61
C GLU A 116 7.15 11.55 -4.42
N VAL A 117 6.68 11.35 -3.18
CA VAL A 117 5.25 11.51 -2.85
C VAL A 117 4.78 12.92 -3.08
N ALA A 118 5.57 13.96 -2.71
CA ALA A 118 5.19 15.36 -2.93
C ALA A 118 4.96 15.65 -4.41
N ALA A 119 5.90 15.25 -5.27
CA ALA A 119 5.82 15.46 -6.71
C ALA A 119 4.63 14.70 -7.33
N ALA A 120 4.42 13.43 -6.93
CA ALA A 120 3.29 12.64 -7.41
C ALA A 120 1.93 13.19 -6.93
N ALA A 121 1.86 13.69 -5.69
CA ALA A 121 0.65 14.31 -5.15
C ALA A 121 0.32 15.64 -5.82
N GLU A 122 1.32 16.46 -6.14
CA GLU A 122 1.14 17.68 -6.92
C GLU A 122 0.56 17.37 -8.31
N ALA A 123 1.14 16.40 -9.01
CA ALA A 123 0.66 15.92 -10.30
C ALA A 123 -0.76 15.33 -10.21
N GLY A 124 -1.04 14.56 -9.16
CA GLY A 124 -2.36 13.98 -8.90
C GLY A 124 -3.44 15.05 -8.70
N ARG A 125 -3.19 16.03 -7.86
CA ARG A 125 -4.12 17.16 -7.60
C ARG A 125 -4.44 17.97 -8.85
N ALA A 126 -3.49 18.09 -9.78
CA ALA A 126 -3.73 18.79 -11.04
C ALA A 126 -4.83 18.12 -11.90
N THR A 127 -5.17 16.86 -11.65
CA THR A 127 -6.28 16.16 -12.30
C THR A 127 -7.66 16.51 -11.73
N GLY A 128 -7.73 17.14 -10.55
CA GLY A 128 -8.97 17.40 -9.80
C GLY A 128 -9.53 16.19 -9.07
N LEU A 129 -8.84 15.04 -9.09
CA LEU A 129 -9.23 13.82 -8.40
C LEU A 129 -8.66 13.77 -6.98
N PRO A 130 -9.31 13.04 -6.04
CA PRO A 130 -8.73 12.73 -4.75
C PRO A 130 -7.39 12.00 -4.89
N VAL A 131 -6.46 12.26 -3.96
CA VAL A 131 -5.11 11.69 -3.97
C VAL A 131 -4.87 10.85 -2.73
N CYS A 132 -4.58 9.58 -2.94
CA CYS A 132 -4.11 8.65 -1.92
C CYS A 132 -2.61 8.43 -2.05
N ALA A 133 -1.89 8.36 -0.92
CA ALA A 133 -0.50 7.91 -0.96
C ALA A 133 -0.19 6.88 0.14
N THR A 134 0.57 5.85 -0.22
CA THR A 134 1.04 4.82 0.72
C THR A 134 2.55 4.61 0.59
N LEU A 135 3.20 4.44 1.74
CA LEU A 135 4.61 4.07 1.84
C LEU A 135 4.75 2.60 2.24
N THR A 136 5.91 2.05 1.91
CA THR A 136 6.36 0.75 2.41
C THR A 136 7.31 0.95 3.59
N PHE A 137 7.01 0.31 4.73
CA PHE A 137 7.80 0.35 5.96
C PHE A 137 8.27 -1.06 6.30
N ASP A 138 9.35 -1.50 5.68
CA ASP A 138 9.84 -2.87 5.77
C ASP A 138 11.11 -3.03 6.62
N THR A 139 11.83 -1.95 6.89
CA THR A 139 13.08 -1.97 7.64
C THR A 139 12.95 -1.28 8.99
N ALA A 140 12.77 -2.08 10.05
CA ALA A 140 12.72 -1.57 11.43
C ALA A 140 11.74 -0.40 11.62
N ARG A 141 10.53 -0.49 11.06
CA ARG A 141 9.46 0.53 11.06
C ARG A 141 9.81 1.79 10.28
N ARG A 142 10.65 1.67 9.27
CA ARG A 142 11.03 2.80 8.43
C ARG A 142 10.90 2.44 6.96
N SER A 143 10.63 3.44 6.14
CA SER A 143 10.82 3.28 4.70
C SER A 143 12.29 3.09 4.37
N MET A 144 12.61 2.71 3.14
CA MET A 144 13.99 2.59 2.66
C MET A 144 14.78 3.91 2.85
N MET A 145 14.10 5.05 2.79
CA MET A 145 14.71 6.38 3.02
C MET A 145 14.67 6.83 4.49
N GLY A 146 14.32 5.94 5.43
CA GLY A 146 14.39 6.19 6.87
C GLY A 146 13.16 6.86 7.48
N ILE A 147 12.09 7.11 6.72
CA ILE A 147 10.86 7.78 7.16
C ILE A 147 10.09 6.84 8.08
N THR A 148 9.65 7.34 9.24
CA THR A 148 8.76 6.59 10.14
C THR A 148 7.29 6.76 9.74
N PRO A 149 6.37 5.87 10.19
CA PRO A 149 4.94 6.07 10.00
C PRO A 149 4.44 7.40 10.56
N ALA A 150 4.96 7.85 11.71
CA ALA A 150 4.60 9.13 12.31
C ALA A 150 5.06 10.32 11.46
N ASP A 151 6.30 10.30 10.95
CA ASP A 151 6.80 11.33 10.04
C ASP A 151 5.95 11.40 8.77
N PHE A 152 5.56 10.25 8.23
CA PHE A 152 4.71 10.19 7.03
C PHE A 152 3.29 10.71 7.31
N ALA A 153 2.70 10.42 8.46
CA ALA A 153 1.38 10.93 8.83
C ALA A 153 1.37 12.47 8.91
N GLN A 154 2.40 13.07 9.55
CA GLN A 154 2.57 14.51 9.61
C GLN A 154 2.76 15.12 8.21
N PHE A 155 3.59 14.50 7.40
CA PHE A 155 3.83 14.91 6.02
C PHE A 155 2.56 14.84 5.18
N ALA A 156 1.80 13.75 5.26
CA ALA A 156 0.54 13.55 4.53
C ALA A 156 -0.49 14.66 4.86
N THR A 157 -0.61 15.02 6.14
CA THR A 157 -1.44 16.14 6.57
C THR A 157 -0.93 17.48 6.04
N HIS A 158 0.39 17.69 6.11
CA HIS A 158 1.01 18.94 5.68
C HIS A 158 0.80 19.21 4.19
N ILE A 159 0.96 18.20 3.34
CA ILE A 159 0.75 18.33 1.89
C ILE A 159 -0.71 18.16 1.47
N GLY A 160 -1.64 17.91 2.39
CA GLY A 160 -3.07 17.79 2.12
C GLY A 160 -3.44 16.57 1.27
N LEU A 161 -2.96 15.37 1.63
CA LEU A 161 -3.45 14.14 1.03
C LEU A 161 -4.89 13.86 1.50
N ASP A 162 -5.71 13.30 0.62
CA ASP A 162 -7.07 12.88 0.96
C ASP A 162 -7.10 11.55 1.72
N MET A 163 -6.11 10.70 1.51
CA MET A 163 -5.94 9.39 2.16
C MET A 163 -4.46 9.08 2.27
N ALA A 164 -4.04 8.41 3.34
CA ALA A 164 -2.65 7.98 3.52
C ALA A 164 -2.57 6.60 4.18
N GLY A 165 -1.44 5.91 4.04
CA GLY A 165 -1.31 4.63 4.66
C GLY A 165 -0.03 3.88 4.38
N SER A 166 -0.12 2.57 4.55
CA SER A 166 0.99 1.63 4.34
C SER A 166 0.57 0.49 3.41
N ASN A 167 1.48 0.07 2.55
CA ASN A 167 1.26 -1.10 1.70
C ASN A 167 2.52 -1.93 1.52
N CYS A 168 2.38 -3.15 1.04
CA CYS A 168 3.47 -4.07 0.74
C CYS A 168 4.25 -4.51 2.00
N GLY A 169 5.59 -4.39 1.98
CA GLY A 169 6.46 -4.80 3.09
C GLY A 169 6.63 -6.31 3.22
N VAL A 170 7.08 -6.76 4.39
CA VAL A 170 7.43 -8.16 4.64
C VAL A 170 6.28 -9.02 5.16
N GLY A 171 5.10 -8.48 5.37
CA GLY A 171 3.92 -9.26 5.76
C GLY A 171 2.93 -8.53 6.65
N PRO A 172 1.84 -9.22 7.07
CA PRO A 172 0.76 -8.60 7.82
C PRO A 172 1.16 -8.02 9.19
N ALA A 173 2.11 -8.66 9.90
CA ALA A 173 2.54 -8.19 11.22
C ALA A 173 3.23 -6.82 11.14
N GLU A 174 4.18 -6.65 10.22
CA GLU A 174 4.90 -5.40 9.98
C GLU A 174 3.96 -4.31 9.46
N LEU A 175 3.05 -4.69 8.56
CA LEU A 175 2.07 -3.73 8.05
C LEU A 175 1.15 -3.24 9.17
N MET A 176 0.68 -4.11 10.05
CA MET A 176 -0.13 -3.72 11.22
C MET A 176 0.63 -2.80 12.17
N ASP A 177 1.92 -3.07 12.37
CA ASP A 177 2.77 -2.22 13.21
C ASP A 177 2.92 -0.80 12.61
N SER A 178 3.15 -0.70 11.30
CA SER A 178 3.22 0.56 10.57
C SER A 178 1.88 1.30 10.56
N THR A 179 0.78 0.59 10.31
CA THR A 179 -0.58 1.15 10.29
C THR A 179 -0.95 1.72 11.66
N ARG A 180 -0.65 1.00 12.74
CA ARG A 180 -0.84 1.50 14.12
C ARG A 180 0.01 2.73 14.42
N GLY A 181 1.23 2.77 13.89
CA GLY A 181 2.10 3.94 14.01
C GLY A 181 1.54 5.19 13.33
N LEU A 182 0.89 5.03 12.17
CA LEU A 182 0.15 6.12 11.50
C LEU A 182 -1.05 6.58 12.35
N ILE A 183 -1.90 5.65 12.76
CA ILE A 183 -3.13 5.93 13.53
C ILE A 183 -2.82 6.59 14.87
N ALA A 184 -1.74 6.19 15.54
CA ALA A 184 -1.34 6.74 16.84
C ALA A 184 -0.99 8.24 16.80
N THR A 185 -0.76 8.81 15.63
CA THR A 185 -0.54 10.27 15.47
C THR A 185 -1.81 11.09 15.60
N GLY A 186 -2.98 10.46 15.52
CA GLY A 186 -4.27 11.16 15.49
C GLY A 186 -4.56 11.83 14.15
N ILE A 187 -3.92 11.38 13.06
CA ILE A 187 -4.19 11.89 11.70
C ILE A 187 -5.68 11.74 11.35
N ASP A 188 -6.29 12.82 10.84
CA ASP A 188 -7.74 12.91 10.56
C ASP A 188 -8.03 12.76 9.05
N ILE A 189 -7.46 11.73 8.44
CA ILE A 189 -7.80 11.30 7.06
C ILE A 189 -7.92 9.78 7.03
N PRO A 190 -8.65 9.21 6.07
CA PRO A 190 -8.77 7.77 5.91
C PRO A 190 -7.41 7.07 5.83
N ILE A 191 -7.23 6.02 6.65
CA ILE A 191 -5.99 5.24 6.71
C ILE A 191 -6.11 3.98 5.86
N VAL A 192 -5.13 3.81 4.99
CA VAL A 192 -4.99 2.64 4.10
C VAL A 192 -4.08 1.59 4.74
N ALA A 193 -4.53 0.35 4.77
CA ALA A 193 -3.76 -0.82 5.14
C ALA A 193 -3.86 -1.88 4.02
N LYS A 194 -2.78 -2.09 3.24
CA LYS A 194 -2.72 -3.06 2.13
C LYS A 194 -1.54 -4.01 2.33
N GLY A 195 -1.76 -5.13 3.04
CA GLY A 195 -0.72 -6.10 3.38
C GLY A 195 -0.42 -7.11 2.28
N ASN A 196 0.84 -7.57 2.22
CA ASN A 196 1.19 -8.76 1.46
C ASN A 196 0.52 -10.00 2.06
N CYS A 197 0.20 -10.96 1.20
CA CYS A 197 -0.36 -12.25 1.61
C CYS A 197 0.74 -13.16 2.23
N GLY A 198 1.17 -12.81 3.44
CA GLY A 198 2.28 -13.48 4.14
C GLY A 198 3.65 -12.92 3.76
N ILE A 199 4.69 -13.58 4.29
CA ILE A 199 6.09 -13.20 4.04
C ILE A 199 6.52 -13.72 2.66
N PRO A 200 7.13 -12.89 1.80
CA PRO A 200 7.64 -13.36 0.51
C PRO A 200 8.79 -14.35 0.72
N GLN A 201 8.74 -15.46 0.00
CA GLN A 201 9.79 -16.49 -0.02
C GLN A 201 10.27 -16.69 -1.45
N TYR A 202 11.59 -16.77 -1.62
CA TYR A 202 12.19 -17.05 -2.91
C TYR A 202 12.41 -18.55 -3.06
N VAL A 203 11.64 -19.20 -3.94
CA VAL A 203 11.69 -20.64 -4.17
C VAL A 203 11.74 -20.88 -5.68
N ASP A 204 12.67 -21.69 -6.16
CA ASP A 204 12.81 -22.11 -7.56
C ASP A 204 12.82 -20.94 -8.58
N GLY A 205 13.48 -19.83 -8.24
CA GLY A 205 13.61 -18.68 -9.12
C GLY A 205 12.40 -17.72 -9.12
N ALA A 206 11.41 -17.95 -8.27
CA ALA A 206 10.21 -17.11 -8.17
C ALA A 206 9.90 -16.72 -6.71
N ILE A 207 9.18 -15.61 -6.56
CA ILE A 207 8.68 -15.16 -5.26
C ILE A 207 7.31 -15.81 -5.02
N HIS A 208 7.18 -16.51 -3.90
CA HIS A 208 5.95 -17.13 -3.42
C HIS A 208 5.47 -16.47 -2.14
N PHE A 209 4.15 -16.38 -1.99
CA PHE A 209 3.48 -15.91 -0.79
C PHE A 209 2.61 -17.04 -0.25
N HIS A 210 2.74 -17.35 1.04
CA HIS A 210 2.09 -18.51 1.66
C HIS A 210 1.00 -18.15 2.68
N GLY A 211 0.57 -16.88 2.70
CA GLY A 211 -0.56 -16.49 3.54
C GLY A 211 -1.86 -17.11 3.03
N SER A 212 -2.66 -17.67 3.93
CA SER A 212 -3.96 -18.23 3.56
C SER A 212 -5.05 -17.14 3.51
N PRO A 213 -6.20 -17.41 2.84
CA PRO A 213 -7.36 -16.53 2.92
C PRO A 213 -7.81 -16.23 4.36
N GLU A 214 -7.69 -17.22 5.28
CA GLU A 214 -8.03 -17.06 6.70
C GLU A 214 -7.08 -16.10 7.41
N LEU A 215 -5.78 -16.14 7.11
CA LEU A 215 -4.80 -15.20 7.63
C LEU A 215 -5.14 -13.77 7.21
N MET A 216 -5.47 -13.58 5.93
CA MET A 216 -5.84 -12.26 5.40
C MET A 216 -7.18 -11.78 5.96
N ALA A 217 -8.13 -12.67 6.22
CA ALA A 217 -9.38 -12.36 6.90
C ALA A 217 -9.14 -11.85 8.34
N GLN A 218 -8.27 -12.52 9.11
CA GLN A 218 -7.88 -12.08 10.45
C GLN A 218 -7.15 -10.74 10.42
N TYR A 219 -6.20 -10.58 9.50
CA TYR A 219 -5.51 -9.32 9.27
C TYR A 219 -6.51 -8.18 9.01
N ALA A 220 -7.51 -8.39 8.15
CA ALA A 220 -8.50 -7.36 7.84
C ALA A 220 -9.32 -6.92 9.07
N LEU A 221 -9.71 -7.87 9.93
CA LEU A 221 -10.39 -7.56 11.18
C LEU A 221 -9.51 -6.73 12.12
N PHE A 222 -8.25 -7.10 12.30
CA PHE A 222 -7.31 -6.33 13.15
C PHE A 222 -7.02 -4.94 12.56
N ALA A 223 -6.92 -4.81 11.25
CA ALA A 223 -6.71 -3.52 10.60
C ALA A 223 -7.90 -2.57 10.84
N ARG A 224 -9.14 -3.06 10.68
CA ARG A 224 -10.36 -2.32 11.00
C ARG A 224 -10.41 -1.95 12.49
N ASP A 225 -10.19 -2.92 13.38
CA ASP A 225 -10.27 -2.74 14.82
C ASP A 225 -9.16 -1.80 15.34
N ALA A 226 -8.05 -1.65 14.60
CA ALA A 226 -7.03 -0.63 14.84
C ALA A 226 -7.43 0.77 14.37
N GLY A 227 -8.41 0.90 13.45
CA GLY A 227 -8.88 2.17 12.90
C GLY A 227 -8.54 2.41 11.42
N ALA A 228 -8.02 1.42 10.70
CA ALA A 228 -7.89 1.52 9.24
C ALA A 228 -9.29 1.53 8.60
N THR A 229 -9.47 2.39 7.59
CA THR A 229 -10.75 2.58 6.89
C THR A 229 -10.74 1.97 5.49
N ILE A 230 -9.58 1.87 4.87
CA ILE A 230 -9.39 1.24 3.55
C ILE A 230 -8.46 0.04 3.75
N ILE A 231 -9.00 -1.16 3.57
CA ILE A 231 -8.31 -2.40 3.91
C ILE A 231 -8.24 -3.28 2.68
N GLY A 232 -7.07 -3.83 2.41
CA GLY A 232 -6.89 -4.68 1.25
C GLY A 232 -5.61 -5.49 1.30
N GLY A 233 -5.36 -6.20 0.21
CA GLY A 233 -4.14 -6.95 0.00
C GLY A 233 -3.20 -6.27 -1.00
N CYS A 234 -1.93 -6.69 -0.98
CA CYS A 234 -0.91 -6.31 -1.93
C CYS A 234 -0.34 -7.57 -2.61
N CYS A 235 0.97 -7.76 -2.61
CA CYS A 235 1.59 -8.90 -3.28
C CYS A 235 1.07 -10.25 -2.75
N GLY A 236 0.86 -11.20 -3.66
CA GLY A 236 0.36 -12.54 -3.35
C GLY A 236 -1.15 -12.65 -3.09
N THR A 237 -1.87 -11.53 -2.99
CA THR A 237 -3.31 -11.53 -2.74
C THR A 237 -4.09 -11.92 -4.00
N THR A 238 -4.99 -12.88 -3.87
CA THR A 238 -5.90 -13.36 -4.91
C THR A 238 -7.34 -12.93 -4.63
N PRO A 239 -8.29 -13.11 -5.58
CA PRO A 239 -9.71 -12.91 -5.32
C PRO A 239 -10.26 -13.71 -4.13
N GLU A 240 -9.72 -14.90 -3.87
CA GLU A 240 -10.13 -15.75 -2.73
C GLU A 240 -9.77 -15.10 -1.39
N HIS A 241 -8.59 -14.50 -1.28
CA HIS A 241 -8.18 -13.72 -0.11
C HIS A 241 -9.07 -12.50 0.08
N THR A 242 -9.38 -11.77 -1.01
CA THR A 242 -10.30 -10.63 -0.96
C THR A 242 -11.69 -11.05 -0.50
N ALA A 243 -12.24 -12.13 -1.04
CA ALA A 243 -13.53 -12.65 -0.62
C ALA A 243 -13.56 -13.07 0.87
N ALA A 244 -12.45 -13.61 1.38
CA ALA A 244 -12.33 -13.95 2.80
C ALA A 244 -12.29 -12.72 3.70
N MET A 245 -11.52 -11.68 3.32
CA MET A 245 -11.48 -10.38 4.02
C MET A 245 -12.86 -9.72 4.04
N VAL A 246 -13.52 -9.60 2.89
CA VAL A 246 -14.87 -8.99 2.75
C VAL A 246 -15.87 -9.73 3.61
N ARG A 247 -15.89 -11.06 3.54
CA ARG A 247 -16.78 -11.89 4.35
C ARG A 247 -16.57 -11.68 5.86
N ALA A 248 -15.31 -11.67 6.30
CA ALA A 248 -14.97 -11.44 7.71
C ALA A 248 -15.40 -10.05 8.19
N LEU A 249 -15.13 -9.00 7.42
CA LEU A 249 -15.50 -7.62 7.74
C LEU A 249 -17.02 -7.44 7.82
N ASN A 250 -17.80 -8.10 6.96
CA ASN A 250 -19.25 -8.01 6.91
C ASN A 250 -19.95 -8.83 7.99
N THR A 251 -19.32 -9.90 8.49
CA THR A 251 -19.97 -10.81 9.45
C THR A 251 -19.49 -10.62 10.89
N THR A 252 -18.41 -9.87 11.11
CA THR A 252 -17.83 -9.66 12.44
C THR A 252 -17.96 -8.19 12.84
N ALA A 253 -18.63 -7.92 13.94
CA ALA A 253 -18.76 -6.56 14.45
C ALA A 253 -17.41 -5.95 14.86
N PRO A 254 -17.19 -4.64 14.65
CA PRO A 254 -16.01 -3.94 15.16
C PRO A 254 -15.88 -4.06 16.68
N ARG A 255 -14.65 -4.16 17.16
CA ARG A 255 -14.30 -4.23 18.57
C ARG A 255 -12.97 -3.51 18.84
N PRO A 256 -12.66 -3.15 20.10
CA PRO A 256 -11.33 -2.66 20.43
C PRO A 256 -10.25 -3.65 20.04
N LEU A 257 -9.12 -3.14 19.51
CA LEU A 257 -8.02 -3.99 19.07
C LEU A 257 -7.43 -4.79 20.23
N ASP A 258 -7.46 -6.11 20.11
CA ASP A 258 -6.71 -7.03 20.96
C ASP A 258 -5.31 -7.28 20.39
N SER A 259 -4.32 -6.57 20.94
CA SER A 259 -2.94 -6.67 20.48
C SER A 259 -2.32 -8.05 20.74
N GLN A 260 -2.74 -8.77 21.78
CA GLN A 260 -2.23 -10.10 22.08
C GLN A 260 -2.77 -11.13 21.08
N ALA A 261 -4.06 -11.08 20.80
CA ALA A 261 -4.67 -11.93 19.78
C ALA A 261 -4.09 -11.61 18.39
N MET A 262 -3.83 -10.34 18.08
CA MET A 262 -3.20 -9.94 16.82
C MET A 262 -1.80 -10.55 16.68
N SER A 263 -0.93 -10.42 17.69
CA SER A 263 0.42 -11.01 17.66
C SER A 263 0.38 -12.54 17.58
N ALA A 264 -0.56 -13.18 18.25
CA ALA A 264 -0.72 -14.63 18.17
C ALA A 264 -1.13 -15.11 16.77
N ALA A 265 -1.96 -14.33 16.06
CA ALA A 265 -2.49 -14.67 14.74
C ALA A 265 -1.54 -14.31 13.58
N LEU A 266 -0.95 -13.12 13.63
CA LEU A 266 -0.14 -12.56 12.53
C LEU A 266 1.37 -12.73 12.74
N GLY A 267 1.80 -13.08 13.96
CA GLY A 267 3.20 -13.08 14.38
C GLY A 267 3.64 -11.74 14.98
N GLU A 268 4.86 -11.74 15.51
CA GLU A 268 5.49 -10.54 16.06
C GLU A 268 6.29 -9.82 14.98
N PRO A 269 6.16 -8.49 14.85
CA PRO A 269 6.98 -7.72 13.91
C PRO A 269 8.47 -7.79 14.30
N TRP A 270 9.36 -7.81 13.32
CA TRP A 270 10.81 -7.97 13.52
C TRP A 270 11.41 -6.91 14.44
N ALA A 271 10.90 -5.70 14.44
CA ALA A 271 11.33 -4.65 15.36
C ALA A 271 11.08 -5.00 16.83
N ALA A 272 9.96 -5.66 17.14
CA ALA A 272 9.66 -6.17 18.49
C ALA A 272 10.59 -7.33 18.87
N LEU A 273 10.87 -8.24 17.93
CA LEU A 273 11.79 -9.35 18.15
C LEU A 273 13.23 -8.87 18.41
N ALA A 274 13.68 -7.84 17.70
CA ALA A 274 15.01 -7.24 17.93
C ALA A 274 15.11 -6.56 19.29
N ALA A 275 14.08 -5.82 19.73
CA ALA A 275 14.03 -5.18 21.04
C ALA A 275 14.06 -6.23 22.17
N ASN A 276 13.33 -7.34 22.03
CA ASN A 276 13.33 -8.44 23.00
C ASN A 276 14.69 -9.14 23.13
N LYS A 277 15.45 -9.32 22.01
CA LYS A 277 16.80 -9.87 22.05
C LYS A 277 17.77 -8.96 22.81
N GLN A 278 17.72 -7.65 22.58
CA GLN A 278 18.58 -6.68 23.27
C GLN A 278 18.29 -6.62 24.80
N SER A 279 17.02 -6.71 25.20
CA SER A 279 16.64 -6.74 26.61
C SER A 279 17.14 -8.02 27.33
N THR A 280 17.07 -9.16 26.67
CA THR A 280 17.56 -10.44 27.23
C THR A 280 19.08 -10.51 27.31
N GLU A 281 19.81 -9.93 26.36
CA GLU A 281 21.27 -9.83 26.40
C GLU A 281 21.76 -8.80 27.43
N GLY A 282 21.09 -7.67 27.55
CA GLY A 282 21.35 -6.67 28.60
C GLY A 282 21.14 -7.20 30.02
N SER A 283 20.11 -8.02 30.22
CA SER A 283 19.85 -8.72 31.49
C SER A 283 20.94 -9.75 31.82
N LYS A 284 21.38 -10.55 30.85
CA LYS A 284 22.48 -11.53 31.03
C LYS A 284 23.84 -10.87 31.31
N ARG A 285 24.12 -9.70 30.70
CA ARG A 285 25.33 -8.91 31.01
C ARG A 285 25.31 -8.30 32.41
N ARG A 286 24.16 -7.80 32.88
CA ARG A 286 24.00 -7.28 34.27
C ARG A 286 24.13 -8.39 35.32
N SER A 287 23.61 -9.59 35.09
CA SER A 287 23.72 -10.71 36.01
C SER A 287 25.15 -11.27 36.13
N ARG A 288 25.93 -11.25 35.04
CA ARG A 288 27.37 -11.64 35.05
C ARG A 288 28.26 -10.62 35.77
N ARG A 289 27.94 -9.32 35.76
CA ARG A 289 28.68 -8.27 36.46
C ARG A 289 28.41 -8.23 37.99
N ARG A 290 27.34 -8.89 38.49
CA ARG A 290 27.01 -8.96 39.91
C ARG A 290 27.57 -10.23 40.59
N LYS A 291 28.21 -11.12 39.86
CA LYS A 291 28.79 -12.39 40.37
C LYS A 291 30.34 -12.46 40.25
N GLY A 292 30.99 -11.31 39.97
CA GLY A 292 32.45 -11.18 39.93
C GLY A 292 32.93 -10.17 41.00
#